data_528a83c854cd7fbff7e3191a3e50694f
#
_entry.id   528a83c854cd7fbff7e3191a3e50694f
#
_cell.length_a   1.000
_cell.length_b   1.000
_cell.length_c   1.000
_cell.angle_alpha   90.00
_cell.angle_beta   90.00
_cell.angle_gamma   90.00
#
_symmetry.space_group_name_H-M   'P 1'
#
loop_
_entity.id
_entity.type
_entity.pdbx_description
1 polymer ?
#
loop_
_entity_poly.entity_id
_entity_poly.type
_entity_poly.pdbx_seq_one_letter_code
_entity_poly.pdbx_strand_id
1 'polypeptide(L)'
;MKKVALITLSVVSLVSVGAAYLYQPQSSHLIKAKSQQDTTVDLSSQKDFFEYSLSSLGEQDLEAIKATVNAGESQKNALGISSELFDTYLAYKEALSKLEPFEGGSLSLQELKRLDDAILAMQRTFFTDQQIARLFDEENRLRQLAIDKLAIQAAKLDASTHQQMLEETLAAQPEYIQQSERNNALVLQLNQASGMDAQERYLTRVDLVGAEGAQRLQALDDKRAAFNTSLDDYLKKRAEILNNDFLGKEEKKLEIAGLREQSFEEKQWRRIEALERIHDSEQR
;
A
#
# COMPACT_ATOMS: atom_id res chain seq x y z
N MET A 1 -5.75 -13.08 14.75
CA MET A 1 -4.97 -11.87 15.07
C MET A 1 -4.30 -11.18 13.87
N LYS A 2 -4.22 -11.80 12.66
CA LYS A 2 -3.58 -11.19 11.46
C LYS A 2 -4.54 -10.39 10.54
N LYS A 3 -5.85 -10.42 10.78
CA LYS A 3 -6.85 -9.80 9.89
C LYS A 3 -7.11 -8.31 10.15
N VAL A 4 -6.64 -7.77 11.27
CA VAL A 4 -6.84 -6.35 11.65
C VAL A 4 -5.77 -5.43 11.04
N ALA A 5 -4.62 -5.98 10.63
CA ALA A 5 -3.49 -5.18 10.12
C ALA A 5 -3.74 -4.49 8.76
N LEU A 6 -4.70 -5.00 7.96
CA LEU A 6 -4.97 -4.43 6.62
C LEU A 6 -5.86 -3.18 6.66
N ILE A 7 -6.71 -3.07 7.68
CA ILE A 7 -7.60 -1.90 7.86
C ILE A 7 -6.85 -0.72 8.47
N THR A 8 -5.87 -0.99 9.33
CA THR A 8 -5.02 0.04 9.94
C THR A 8 -4.09 0.72 8.94
N LEU A 9 -3.71 0.04 7.85
CA LEU A 9 -2.78 0.60 6.86
C LEU A 9 -3.41 1.74 6.05
N SER A 10 -4.72 1.67 5.75
CA SER A 10 -5.42 2.71 4.99
C SER A 10 -5.72 3.98 5.80
N VAL A 11 -5.82 3.87 7.13
CA VAL A 11 -6.04 5.03 8.02
C VAL A 11 -4.70 5.71 8.35
N VAL A 12 -3.62 4.93 8.54
CA VAL A 12 -2.28 5.46 8.84
C VAL A 12 -1.68 6.23 7.66
N SER A 13 -2.00 5.85 6.40
CA SER A 13 -1.52 6.61 5.23
C SER A 13 -2.08 8.03 5.14
N LEU A 14 -3.25 8.30 5.73
CA LEU A 14 -3.83 9.66 5.81
C LEU A 14 -3.12 10.55 6.83
N VAL A 15 -2.59 10.00 7.91
CA VAL A 15 -1.93 10.76 9.00
C VAL A 15 -0.45 11.04 8.68
N SER A 16 0.23 10.14 7.96
CA SER A 16 1.67 10.27 7.70
C SER A 16 2.05 11.45 6.80
N VAL A 17 1.16 11.90 5.92
CA VAL A 17 1.40 13.09 5.07
C VAL A 17 1.29 14.39 5.87
N GLY A 18 0.44 14.45 6.90
CA GLY A 18 0.32 15.63 7.77
C GLY A 18 1.54 15.89 8.65
N ALA A 19 2.23 14.86 9.13
CA ALA A 19 3.41 15.01 9.99
C ALA A 19 4.64 15.54 9.21
N ALA A 20 4.78 15.19 7.92
CA ALA A 20 5.85 15.71 7.07
C ALA A 20 5.68 17.21 6.75
N TYR A 21 4.45 17.70 6.80
CA TYR A 21 4.12 19.11 6.53
C TYR A 21 4.68 20.09 7.60
N LEU A 22 4.80 19.65 8.83
CA LEU A 22 5.22 20.50 9.96
C LEU A 22 6.77 20.60 10.13
N TYR A 23 7.54 19.84 9.32
CA TYR A 23 9.00 19.78 9.47
C TYR A 23 9.72 20.24 8.20
N GLN A 24 9.70 21.54 7.89
CA GLN A 24 10.47 22.09 6.77
C GLN A 24 11.64 22.99 7.21
N PRO A 25 12.89 22.70 6.81
CA PRO A 25 13.95 23.69 6.75
C PRO A 25 13.80 24.49 5.44
N GLN A 26 13.84 25.82 5.56
CA GLN A 26 13.78 26.76 4.42
C GLN A 26 15.02 26.62 3.51
N SER A 27 14.79 26.31 2.24
CA SER A 27 15.73 26.65 1.16
C SER A 27 15.00 26.74 -0.19
N SER A 28 15.05 27.95 -0.74
CA SER A 28 14.43 28.36 -1.99
C SER A 28 15.25 27.93 -3.20
N HIS A 29 14.74 27.01 -4.04
CA HIS A 29 15.06 26.94 -5.49
C HIS A 29 13.96 26.16 -6.20
N LEU A 30 13.35 26.79 -7.24
CA LEU A 30 12.38 26.20 -8.16
C LEU A 30 13.02 25.06 -8.97
N ILE A 31 13.05 23.87 -8.41
CA ILE A 31 13.47 22.66 -9.11
C ILE A 31 12.25 21.74 -9.20
N LYS A 32 11.89 21.33 -10.42
CA LYS A 32 10.89 20.29 -10.67
C LYS A 32 11.30 19.03 -9.89
N ALA A 33 10.42 18.48 -9.07
CA ALA A 33 10.72 17.32 -8.24
C ALA A 33 11.26 16.17 -9.08
N LYS A 34 12.37 15.57 -8.67
CA LYS A 34 12.99 14.47 -9.41
C LYS A 34 12.12 13.22 -9.39
N SER A 35 11.39 13.01 -8.31
CA SER A 35 10.45 11.89 -8.13
C SER A 35 9.27 11.90 -9.10
N GLN A 36 8.99 13.05 -9.72
CA GLN A 36 7.86 13.22 -10.64
C GLN A 36 8.29 13.26 -12.13
N GLN A 37 9.58 13.12 -12.45
CA GLN A 37 10.08 13.29 -13.83
C GLN A 37 9.59 12.22 -14.79
N ASP A 38 9.38 11.00 -14.33
CA ASP A 38 8.94 9.83 -15.09
C ASP A 38 7.45 9.52 -14.89
N THR A 39 6.71 10.37 -14.18
CA THR A 39 5.28 10.22 -13.93
C THR A 39 4.48 11.25 -14.72
N THR A 40 3.25 10.91 -15.06
CA THR A 40 2.25 11.84 -15.60
C THR A 40 1.44 12.44 -14.46
N VAL A 41 1.02 13.70 -14.64
CA VAL A 41 0.13 14.36 -13.67
C VAL A 41 -1.17 13.58 -13.58
N ASP A 42 -1.57 13.21 -12.36
CA ASP A 42 -2.85 12.56 -12.14
C ASP A 42 -3.98 13.60 -12.15
N LEU A 43 -4.87 13.47 -13.11
CA LEU A 43 -6.04 14.32 -13.34
C LEU A 43 -7.35 13.53 -13.26
N SER A 44 -7.35 12.34 -12.66
CA SER A 44 -8.53 11.49 -12.53
C SER A 44 -9.58 12.12 -11.62
N SER A 45 -9.16 12.83 -10.57
CA SER A 45 -10.03 13.64 -9.71
C SER A 45 -9.33 14.91 -9.22
N GLN A 46 -10.09 15.82 -8.60
CA GLN A 46 -9.51 17.00 -7.92
C GLN A 46 -8.54 16.58 -6.82
N LYS A 47 -8.90 15.55 -6.05
CA LYS A 47 -8.08 15.06 -4.96
C LYS A 47 -6.81 14.39 -5.46
N ASP A 48 -6.88 13.53 -6.48
CA ASP A 48 -5.71 12.87 -7.03
C ASP A 48 -4.70 13.88 -7.54
N PHE A 49 -5.18 14.95 -8.18
CA PHE A 49 -4.32 16.06 -8.57
C PHE A 49 -3.66 16.77 -7.37
N PHE A 50 -4.41 17.00 -6.28
CA PHE A 50 -3.86 17.61 -5.06
C PHE A 50 -2.82 16.69 -4.40
N GLU A 51 -3.11 15.41 -4.25
CA GLU A 51 -2.17 14.43 -3.67
C GLU A 51 -0.95 14.23 -4.57
N TYR A 52 -1.12 14.19 -5.90
CA TYR A 52 0.01 14.19 -6.84
C TYR A 52 0.89 15.43 -6.65
N SER A 53 0.29 16.61 -6.54
CA SER A 53 1.04 17.85 -6.34
C SER A 53 1.79 17.82 -4.99
N LEU A 54 1.16 17.34 -3.94
CA LEU A 54 1.76 17.21 -2.59
C LEU A 54 2.81 16.10 -2.50
N SER A 55 2.84 15.13 -3.41
CA SER A 55 3.85 14.07 -3.41
C SER A 55 5.28 14.60 -3.63
N SER A 56 5.42 15.84 -4.13
CA SER A 56 6.71 16.53 -4.27
C SER A 56 7.18 17.25 -2.98
N LEU A 57 6.37 17.21 -1.92
CA LEU A 57 6.73 17.84 -0.65
C LEU A 57 8.00 17.18 -0.07
N GLY A 58 8.96 18.01 0.30
CA GLY A 58 10.31 17.56 0.71
C GLY A 58 11.37 17.71 -0.38
N GLU A 59 10.99 17.67 -1.66
CA GLU A 59 11.84 18.04 -2.79
C GLU A 59 11.55 19.49 -3.26
N GLN A 60 10.32 19.93 -3.10
CA GLN A 60 9.86 21.31 -3.37
C GLN A 60 9.25 21.92 -2.09
N ASP A 61 9.34 23.22 -1.96
CA ASP A 61 8.63 23.93 -0.91
C ASP A 61 7.15 24.10 -1.27
N LEU A 62 6.32 24.39 -0.27
CA LEU A 62 4.88 24.50 -0.44
C LEU A 62 4.49 25.62 -1.41
N GLU A 63 5.22 26.73 -1.43
CA GLU A 63 4.93 27.87 -2.32
C GLU A 63 5.18 27.50 -3.79
N ALA A 64 6.22 26.71 -4.08
CA ALA A 64 6.46 26.18 -5.40
C ALA A 64 5.35 25.18 -5.84
N ILE A 65 4.87 24.35 -4.91
CA ILE A 65 3.74 23.45 -5.16
C ILE A 65 2.46 24.25 -5.45
N LYS A 66 2.15 25.27 -4.66
CA LYS A 66 1.01 26.17 -4.89
C LYS A 66 1.11 26.88 -6.24
N ALA A 67 2.30 27.37 -6.60
CA ALA A 67 2.53 27.98 -7.90
C ALA A 67 2.28 26.99 -9.05
N THR A 68 2.66 25.73 -8.89
CA THR A 68 2.39 24.65 -9.86
C THR A 68 0.90 24.34 -9.97
N VAL A 69 0.17 24.33 -8.84
CA VAL A 69 -1.30 24.17 -8.84
C VAL A 69 -1.98 25.36 -9.53
N ASN A 70 -1.43 26.56 -9.42
CA ASN A 70 -1.96 27.76 -10.06
C ASN A 70 -1.60 27.88 -11.55
N ALA A 71 -0.40 27.39 -11.96
CA ALA A 71 0.05 27.40 -13.34
C ALA A 71 -0.66 26.31 -14.16
N GLY A 72 -1.44 26.64 -15.16
CA GLY A 72 -2.07 25.66 -16.07
C GLY A 72 -3.59 25.63 -16.02
N GLU A 73 -4.20 26.82 -16.08
CA GLU A 73 -5.65 27.02 -15.94
C GLU A 73 -6.52 26.26 -16.96
N SER A 74 -6.06 26.02 -18.20
CA SER A 74 -6.92 25.48 -19.25
C SER A 74 -7.31 23.99 -19.08
N GLN A 75 -6.42 23.14 -18.56
CA GLN A 75 -6.72 21.72 -18.33
C GLN A 75 -7.39 21.50 -16.96
N LYS A 76 -7.13 22.38 -16.01
CA LYS A 76 -7.62 22.31 -14.62
C LYS A 76 -9.06 22.84 -14.47
N ASN A 77 -9.48 23.74 -15.35
CA ASN A 77 -10.84 24.28 -15.36
C ASN A 77 -11.92 23.20 -15.56
N ALA A 78 -11.62 22.14 -16.32
CA ALA A 78 -12.52 21.00 -16.51
C ALA A 78 -12.79 20.23 -15.22
N LEU A 79 -11.81 20.18 -14.30
CA LEU A 79 -11.94 19.55 -12.98
C LEU A 79 -12.40 20.50 -11.87
N GLY A 80 -12.54 21.82 -12.16
CA GLY A 80 -12.89 22.82 -11.15
C GLY A 80 -11.82 23.00 -10.07
N ILE A 81 -10.55 22.81 -10.44
CA ILE A 81 -9.41 23.02 -9.55
C ILE A 81 -9.14 24.51 -9.43
N SER A 82 -9.17 25.03 -8.20
CA SER A 82 -8.80 26.41 -7.89
C SER A 82 -7.73 26.45 -6.79
N SER A 83 -6.98 27.53 -6.77
CA SER A 83 -6.02 27.85 -5.71
C SER A 83 -6.68 27.87 -4.34
N GLU A 84 -7.85 28.51 -4.25
CA GLU A 84 -8.63 28.61 -3.01
C GLU A 84 -9.06 27.23 -2.49
N LEU A 85 -9.50 26.34 -3.39
CA LEU A 85 -9.86 24.98 -3.01
C LEU A 85 -8.64 24.18 -2.54
N PHE A 86 -7.48 24.38 -3.17
CA PHE A 86 -6.24 23.76 -2.75
C PHE A 86 -5.79 24.27 -1.37
N ASP A 87 -5.84 25.57 -1.12
CA ASP A 87 -5.51 26.15 0.19
C ASP A 87 -6.48 25.63 1.28
N THR A 88 -7.76 25.51 0.97
CA THR A 88 -8.75 24.89 1.86
C THR A 88 -8.41 23.42 2.13
N TYR A 89 -7.98 22.67 1.09
CA TYR A 89 -7.57 21.29 1.23
C TYR A 89 -6.34 21.14 2.13
N LEU A 90 -5.36 22.04 2.01
CA LEU A 90 -4.18 22.08 2.89
C LEU A 90 -4.56 22.34 4.35
N ALA A 91 -5.43 23.32 4.60
CA ALA A 91 -5.93 23.62 5.94
C ALA A 91 -6.71 22.43 6.56
N TYR A 92 -7.50 21.73 5.74
CA TYR A 92 -8.15 20.48 6.15
C TYR A 92 -7.15 19.39 6.51
N LYS A 93 -6.11 19.18 5.68
CA LYS A 93 -5.04 18.20 5.97
C LYS A 93 -4.31 18.52 7.27
N GLU A 94 -4.03 19.80 7.53
CA GLU A 94 -3.44 20.24 8.79
C GLU A 94 -4.38 19.97 9.98
N ALA A 95 -5.68 20.23 9.83
CA ALA A 95 -6.66 19.93 10.87
C ALA A 95 -6.75 18.41 11.15
N LEU A 96 -6.72 17.57 10.10
CA LEU A 96 -6.67 16.12 10.24
C LEU A 96 -5.45 15.64 11.04
N SER A 97 -4.28 16.27 10.83
CA SER A 97 -3.07 15.89 11.55
C SER A 97 -3.13 16.15 13.06
N LYS A 98 -4.07 16.98 13.50
CA LYS A 98 -4.32 17.29 14.91
C LYS A 98 -5.37 16.41 15.57
N LEU A 99 -6.00 15.47 14.81
CA LEU A 99 -6.84 14.45 15.41
C LEU A 99 -6.00 13.60 16.36
N GLU A 100 -6.52 13.37 17.56
CA GLU A 100 -5.81 12.59 18.56
C GLU A 100 -5.46 11.20 18.01
N PRO A 101 -4.18 10.78 18.11
CA PRO A 101 -3.80 9.44 17.70
C PRO A 101 -4.48 8.42 18.61
N PHE A 102 -4.92 7.31 18.03
CA PHE A 102 -5.48 6.22 18.81
C PHE A 102 -4.37 5.53 19.61
N GLU A 103 -4.56 5.44 20.91
CA GLU A 103 -3.69 4.66 21.80
C GLU A 103 -4.10 3.18 21.74
N GLY A 104 -3.34 2.35 21.04
CA GLY A 104 -3.54 0.90 21.03
C GLY A 104 -3.34 0.23 19.67
N GLY A 105 -3.06 -1.07 19.70
CA GLY A 105 -2.69 -1.87 18.51
C GLY A 105 -3.84 -2.28 17.58
N SER A 106 -5.12 -2.07 17.96
CA SER A 106 -6.29 -2.35 17.13
C SER A 106 -7.45 -1.43 17.49
N LEU A 107 -8.03 -0.80 16.47
CA LEU A 107 -9.21 0.03 16.64
C LEU A 107 -10.45 -0.85 16.85
N SER A 108 -11.22 -0.58 17.91
CA SER A 108 -12.53 -1.16 18.08
C SER A 108 -13.53 -0.56 17.08
N LEU A 109 -14.63 -1.28 16.84
CA LEU A 109 -15.72 -0.78 15.99
C LEU A 109 -16.22 0.61 16.46
N GLN A 110 -16.29 0.83 17.77
CA GLN A 110 -16.74 2.10 18.33
C GLN A 110 -15.75 3.25 18.05
N GLU A 111 -14.45 2.98 18.15
CA GLU A 111 -13.40 3.95 17.85
C GLU A 111 -13.38 4.29 16.37
N LEU A 112 -13.56 3.29 15.50
CA LEU A 112 -13.65 3.53 14.05
C LEU A 112 -14.85 4.40 13.68
N LYS A 113 -16.02 4.18 14.29
CA LYS A 113 -17.20 5.03 14.08
C LYS A 113 -16.94 6.45 14.56
N ARG A 114 -16.35 6.64 15.74
CA ARG A 114 -15.98 7.97 16.25
C ARG A 114 -15.02 8.70 15.33
N LEU A 115 -14.03 7.98 14.79
CA LEU A 115 -13.07 8.56 13.86
C LEU A 115 -13.76 8.98 12.56
N ASP A 116 -14.61 8.14 12.01
CA ASP A 116 -15.37 8.47 10.79
C ASP A 116 -16.28 9.68 11.00
N ASP A 117 -17.02 9.72 12.11
CA ASP A 117 -17.84 10.86 12.49
C ASP A 117 -17.03 12.16 12.62
N ALA A 118 -15.83 12.09 13.23
CA ALA A 118 -14.93 13.23 13.37
C ALA A 118 -14.41 13.71 12.00
N ILE A 119 -14.03 12.79 11.11
CA ILE A 119 -13.58 13.11 9.76
C ILE A 119 -14.71 13.77 8.96
N LEU A 120 -15.92 13.20 8.99
CA LEU A 120 -17.08 13.76 8.28
C LEU A 120 -17.46 15.14 8.82
N ALA A 121 -17.43 15.34 10.14
CA ALA A 121 -17.67 16.64 10.74
C ALA A 121 -16.63 17.68 10.31
N MET A 122 -15.35 17.27 10.28
CA MET A 122 -14.27 18.13 9.82
C MET A 122 -14.41 18.46 8.33
N GLN A 123 -14.75 17.49 7.46
CA GLN A 123 -15.02 17.77 6.05
C GLN A 123 -16.09 18.84 5.89
N ARG A 124 -17.20 18.77 6.64
CA ARG A 124 -18.29 19.78 6.60
C ARG A 124 -17.89 21.15 7.13
N THR A 125 -16.83 21.24 7.93
CA THR A 125 -16.30 22.53 8.40
C THR A 125 -15.53 23.27 7.31
N PHE A 126 -14.84 22.53 6.43
CA PHE A 126 -13.97 23.11 5.41
C PHE A 126 -14.64 23.18 4.02
N PHE A 127 -15.56 22.27 3.71
CA PHE A 127 -16.08 22.06 2.36
C PHE A 127 -17.60 22.05 2.31
N THR A 128 -18.14 22.49 1.18
CA THR A 128 -19.55 22.30 0.84
C THR A 128 -19.84 20.84 0.52
N ASP A 129 -21.11 20.40 0.60
CA ASP A 129 -21.51 19.03 0.27
C ASP A 129 -21.07 18.62 -1.15
N GLN A 130 -21.12 19.55 -2.11
CA GLN A 130 -20.67 19.30 -3.48
C GLN A 130 -19.15 19.07 -3.56
N GLN A 131 -18.36 19.81 -2.78
CA GLN A 131 -16.92 19.63 -2.70
C GLN A 131 -16.56 18.33 -1.98
N ILE A 132 -17.28 17.99 -0.90
CA ILE A 132 -17.12 16.70 -0.20
C ILE A 132 -17.36 15.54 -1.16
N ALA A 133 -18.45 15.57 -1.93
CA ALA A 133 -18.75 14.53 -2.91
C ALA A 133 -17.67 14.38 -4.00
N ARG A 134 -17.04 15.51 -4.41
CA ARG A 134 -15.98 15.46 -5.44
C ARG A 134 -14.62 15.04 -4.91
N LEU A 135 -14.31 15.39 -3.66
CA LEU A 135 -12.99 15.17 -3.07
C LEU A 135 -12.91 13.86 -2.27
N PHE A 136 -14.01 13.44 -1.66
CA PHE A 136 -13.95 12.43 -0.60
C PHE A 136 -14.98 11.29 -0.73
N ASP A 137 -15.84 11.26 -1.76
CA ASP A 137 -16.93 10.26 -1.88
C ASP A 137 -16.38 8.83 -1.82
N GLU A 138 -15.33 8.54 -2.58
CA GLU A 138 -14.73 7.21 -2.61
C GLU A 138 -14.17 6.80 -1.25
N GLU A 139 -13.41 7.68 -0.60
CA GLU A 139 -12.83 7.37 0.71
C GLU A 139 -13.88 7.23 1.80
N ASN A 140 -14.89 8.11 1.78
CA ASN A 140 -16.00 8.03 2.73
C ASN A 140 -16.76 6.72 2.57
N ARG A 141 -17.02 6.29 1.32
CA ARG A 141 -17.64 4.98 1.03
C ARG A 141 -16.79 3.82 1.51
N LEU A 142 -15.49 3.83 1.24
CA LEU A 142 -14.59 2.75 1.64
C LEU A 142 -14.46 2.65 3.17
N ARG A 143 -14.41 3.80 3.88
CA ARG A 143 -14.43 3.80 5.35
C ARG A 143 -15.75 3.26 5.90
N GLN A 144 -16.89 3.72 5.36
CA GLN A 144 -18.19 3.22 5.77
C GLN A 144 -18.33 1.72 5.51
N LEU A 145 -17.93 1.23 4.33
CA LEU A 145 -17.91 -0.20 4.01
C LEU A 145 -17.06 -1.01 5.00
N ALA A 146 -15.90 -0.50 5.36
CA ALA A 146 -15.04 -1.16 6.36
C ALA A 146 -15.71 -1.24 7.74
N ILE A 147 -16.39 -0.16 8.15
CA ILE A 147 -17.17 -0.11 9.42
C ILE A 147 -18.33 -1.10 9.37
N ASP A 148 -19.07 -1.16 8.26
CA ASP A 148 -20.21 -2.05 8.09
C ASP A 148 -19.77 -3.53 8.13
N LYS A 149 -18.69 -3.87 7.43
CA LYS A 149 -18.10 -5.23 7.46
C LYS A 149 -17.68 -5.63 8.87
N LEU A 150 -17.08 -4.73 9.64
CA LEU A 150 -16.71 -4.98 11.03
C LEU A 150 -17.94 -5.11 11.95
N ALA A 151 -18.99 -4.31 11.71
CA ALA A 151 -20.24 -4.41 12.44
C ALA A 151 -20.92 -5.77 12.21
N ILE A 152 -20.98 -6.23 10.98
CA ILE A 152 -21.50 -7.55 10.61
C ILE A 152 -20.67 -8.65 11.31
N GLN A 153 -19.34 -8.54 11.28
CA GLN A 153 -18.46 -9.51 11.94
C GLN A 153 -18.65 -9.54 13.47
N ALA A 154 -18.89 -8.38 14.09
CA ALA A 154 -19.08 -8.26 15.54
C ALA A 154 -20.48 -8.73 16.02
N ALA A 155 -21.45 -8.80 15.14
CA ALA A 155 -22.86 -9.07 15.48
C ALA A 155 -23.17 -10.53 15.87
N LYS A 156 -22.16 -11.43 15.86
CA LYS A 156 -22.30 -12.85 16.28
C LYS A 156 -23.50 -13.57 15.60
N LEU A 157 -23.73 -13.28 14.35
CA LEU A 157 -24.78 -13.87 13.53
C LEU A 157 -24.44 -15.33 13.17
N ASP A 158 -25.47 -16.13 12.84
CA ASP A 158 -25.24 -17.40 12.16
C ASP A 158 -24.59 -17.20 10.77
N ALA A 159 -23.96 -18.26 10.26
CA ALA A 159 -23.16 -18.16 9.02
C ALA A 159 -23.98 -17.71 7.80
N SER A 160 -25.26 -18.14 7.71
CA SER A 160 -26.14 -17.78 6.58
C SER A 160 -26.50 -16.29 6.62
N THR A 161 -26.94 -15.81 7.79
CA THR A 161 -27.30 -14.40 7.98
C THR A 161 -26.09 -13.50 7.82
N HIS A 162 -24.92 -13.91 8.34
CA HIS A 162 -23.67 -13.18 8.14
C HIS A 162 -23.32 -13.05 6.65
N GLN A 163 -23.39 -14.13 5.89
CA GLN A 163 -23.08 -14.13 4.47
C GLN A 163 -24.09 -13.25 3.70
N GLN A 164 -25.39 -13.38 3.97
CA GLN A 164 -26.42 -12.56 3.33
C GLN A 164 -26.19 -11.07 3.58
N MET A 165 -25.96 -10.65 4.82
CA MET A 165 -25.72 -9.23 5.15
C MET A 165 -24.47 -8.69 4.44
N LEU A 166 -23.41 -9.48 4.36
CA LEU A 166 -22.20 -9.10 3.66
C LEU A 166 -22.46 -8.91 2.15
N GLU A 167 -23.17 -9.85 1.52
CA GLU A 167 -23.55 -9.76 0.11
C GLU A 167 -24.44 -8.55 -0.18
N GLU A 168 -25.45 -8.28 0.65
CA GLU A 168 -26.31 -7.10 0.53
C GLU A 168 -25.52 -5.80 0.67
N THR A 169 -24.60 -5.73 1.65
CA THR A 169 -23.74 -4.58 1.88
C THR A 169 -22.84 -4.31 0.66
N LEU A 170 -22.27 -5.38 0.08
CA LEU A 170 -21.42 -5.27 -1.11
C LEU A 170 -22.23 -4.95 -2.38
N ALA A 171 -23.42 -5.53 -2.54
CA ALA A 171 -24.29 -5.27 -3.69
C ALA A 171 -24.75 -3.80 -3.76
N ALA A 172 -24.83 -3.12 -2.64
CA ALA A 172 -25.17 -1.69 -2.57
C ALA A 172 -23.99 -0.78 -3.00
N GLN A 173 -22.78 -1.31 -3.18
CA GLN A 173 -21.62 -0.53 -3.57
C GLN A 173 -21.51 -0.38 -5.10
N PRO A 174 -20.81 0.66 -5.58
CA PRO A 174 -20.44 0.79 -7.00
C PRO A 174 -19.67 -0.45 -7.50
N GLU A 175 -19.81 -0.77 -8.79
CA GLU A 175 -19.23 -1.97 -9.41
C GLU A 175 -17.72 -2.10 -9.21
N TYR A 176 -16.97 -0.99 -9.26
CA TYR A 176 -15.51 -1.01 -9.05
C TYR A 176 -15.13 -1.45 -7.62
N ILE A 177 -15.91 -1.07 -6.60
CA ILE A 177 -15.71 -1.53 -5.22
C ILE A 177 -16.07 -3.01 -5.10
N GLN A 178 -17.22 -3.43 -5.68
CA GLN A 178 -17.60 -4.84 -5.70
C GLN A 178 -16.51 -5.70 -6.35
N GLN A 179 -15.96 -5.24 -7.49
CA GLN A 179 -14.90 -5.96 -8.20
C GLN A 179 -13.60 -6.02 -7.37
N SER A 180 -13.24 -4.92 -6.70
CA SER A 180 -12.09 -4.88 -5.79
C SER A 180 -12.25 -5.88 -4.64
N GLU A 181 -13.43 -5.94 -4.02
CA GLU A 181 -13.72 -6.88 -2.94
C GLU A 181 -13.71 -8.34 -3.43
N ARG A 182 -14.26 -8.63 -4.62
CA ARG A 182 -14.14 -9.96 -5.24
C ARG A 182 -12.70 -10.35 -5.48
N ASN A 183 -11.87 -9.42 -5.98
CA ASN A 183 -10.45 -9.67 -6.21
C ASN A 183 -9.70 -9.90 -4.89
N ASN A 184 -10.01 -9.14 -3.85
CA ASN A 184 -9.41 -9.31 -2.52
C ASN A 184 -9.77 -10.68 -1.91
N ALA A 185 -11.04 -11.10 -2.03
CA ALA A 185 -11.48 -12.42 -1.60
C ALA A 185 -10.77 -13.53 -2.37
N LEU A 186 -10.63 -13.39 -3.69
CA LEU A 186 -9.90 -14.34 -4.54
C LEU A 186 -8.43 -14.46 -4.13
N VAL A 187 -7.73 -13.35 -3.90
CA VAL A 187 -6.33 -13.34 -3.44
C VAL A 187 -6.21 -14.04 -2.08
N LEU A 188 -7.16 -13.79 -1.17
CA LEU A 188 -7.17 -14.46 0.14
C LEU A 188 -7.34 -15.97 0.00
N GLN A 189 -8.27 -16.43 -0.84
CA GLN A 189 -8.50 -17.86 -1.09
C GLN A 189 -7.28 -18.52 -1.76
N LEU A 190 -6.64 -17.87 -2.73
CA LEU A 190 -5.40 -18.35 -3.35
C LEU A 190 -4.25 -18.45 -2.35
N ASN A 191 -4.14 -17.49 -1.41
CA ASN A 191 -3.15 -17.55 -0.34
C ASN A 191 -3.43 -18.69 0.66
N GLN A 192 -4.70 -18.94 0.99
CA GLN A 192 -5.09 -20.08 1.82
C GLN A 192 -4.77 -21.41 1.13
N ALA A 193 -5.03 -21.49 -0.17
CA ALA A 193 -4.72 -22.68 -0.96
C ALA A 193 -3.21 -22.99 -1.00
N SER A 194 -2.32 -22.00 -0.85
CA SER A 194 -0.87 -22.24 -0.87
C SER A 194 -0.36 -23.09 0.31
N GLY A 195 -1.14 -23.20 1.40
CA GLY A 195 -0.84 -24.08 2.53
C GLY A 195 -1.34 -25.53 2.39
N MET A 196 -2.11 -25.83 1.33
CA MET A 196 -2.66 -27.16 1.06
C MET A 196 -1.61 -28.08 0.43
N ASP A 197 -1.87 -29.39 0.39
CA ASP A 197 -1.05 -30.31 -0.39
C ASP A 197 -1.10 -29.99 -1.90
N ALA A 198 -0.17 -30.54 -2.68
CA ALA A 198 0.00 -30.17 -4.09
C ALA A 198 -1.24 -30.42 -4.95
N GLN A 199 -1.95 -31.54 -4.71
CA GLN A 199 -3.13 -31.92 -5.48
C GLN A 199 -4.33 -31.04 -5.10
N GLU A 200 -4.61 -30.90 -3.81
CA GLU A 200 -5.69 -30.08 -3.29
C GLU A 200 -5.50 -28.61 -3.70
N ARG A 201 -4.30 -28.09 -3.57
CA ARG A 201 -3.93 -26.75 -4.02
C ARG A 201 -4.20 -26.53 -5.51
N TYR A 202 -3.81 -27.48 -6.36
CA TYR A 202 -4.04 -27.37 -7.80
C TYR A 202 -5.52 -27.36 -8.13
N LEU A 203 -6.31 -28.28 -7.55
CA LEU A 203 -7.76 -28.35 -7.77
C LEU A 203 -8.48 -27.08 -7.29
N THR A 204 -8.15 -26.60 -6.09
CA THR A 204 -8.69 -25.33 -5.55
C THR A 204 -8.36 -24.16 -6.47
N ARG A 205 -7.13 -24.10 -7.01
CA ARG A 205 -6.76 -23.05 -7.97
C ARG A 205 -7.52 -23.16 -9.29
N VAL A 206 -7.79 -24.39 -9.76
CA VAL A 206 -8.62 -24.59 -10.97
C VAL A 206 -10.04 -24.04 -10.74
N ASP A 207 -10.61 -24.29 -9.59
CA ASP A 207 -11.94 -23.76 -9.23
C ASP A 207 -11.96 -22.23 -9.14
N LEU A 208 -10.88 -21.61 -8.61
CA LEU A 208 -10.78 -20.17 -8.39
C LEU A 208 -10.44 -19.36 -9.65
N VAL A 209 -9.51 -19.85 -10.47
CA VAL A 209 -8.91 -19.08 -11.59
C VAL A 209 -8.87 -19.83 -12.93
N GLY A 210 -9.49 -20.98 -12.98
CA GLY A 210 -9.49 -21.87 -14.15
C GLY A 210 -8.18 -22.64 -14.32
N ALA A 211 -8.21 -23.64 -15.21
CA ALA A 211 -7.07 -24.53 -15.44
C ALA A 211 -5.79 -23.79 -15.89
N GLU A 212 -5.93 -22.83 -16.81
CA GLU A 212 -4.80 -22.03 -17.30
C GLU A 212 -4.19 -21.14 -16.19
N GLY A 213 -5.03 -20.52 -15.35
CA GLY A 213 -4.60 -19.77 -14.18
C GLY A 213 -3.86 -20.65 -13.17
N ALA A 214 -4.38 -21.84 -12.88
CA ALA A 214 -3.77 -22.81 -11.99
C ALA A 214 -2.40 -23.27 -12.50
N GLN A 215 -2.25 -23.52 -13.80
CA GLN A 215 -0.97 -23.88 -14.42
C GLN A 215 0.07 -22.76 -14.30
N ARG A 216 -0.33 -21.49 -14.53
CA ARG A 216 0.58 -20.34 -14.35
C ARG A 216 1.04 -20.19 -12.90
N LEU A 217 0.15 -20.40 -11.94
CA LEU A 217 0.49 -20.38 -10.51
C LEU A 217 1.41 -21.54 -10.14
N GLN A 218 1.18 -22.75 -10.68
CA GLN A 218 2.08 -23.88 -10.46
C GLN A 218 3.48 -23.61 -11.01
N ALA A 219 3.59 -23.12 -12.24
CA ALA A 219 4.89 -22.76 -12.83
C ALA A 219 5.62 -21.67 -12.03
N LEU A 220 4.88 -20.75 -11.40
CA LEU A 220 5.46 -19.76 -10.50
C LEU A 220 5.98 -20.40 -9.20
N ASP A 221 5.23 -21.33 -8.62
CA ASP A 221 5.66 -22.06 -7.43
C ASP A 221 6.94 -22.88 -7.70
N ASP A 222 7.01 -23.56 -8.86
CA ASP A 222 8.19 -24.32 -9.26
C ASP A 222 9.43 -23.42 -9.41
N LYS A 223 9.25 -22.22 -10.03
CA LYS A 223 10.35 -21.24 -10.15
C LYS A 223 10.80 -20.72 -8.78
N ARG A 224 9.86 -20.49 -7.86
CA ARG A 224 10.17 -20.03 -6.49
C ARG A 224 10.91 -21.12 -5.71
N ALA A 225 10.46 -22.37 -5.83
CA ALA A 225 11.11 -23.51 -5.18
C ALA A 225 12.55 -23.70 -5.70
N ALA A 226 12.75 -23.65 -7.02
CA ALA A 226 14.08 -23.74 -7.62
C ALA A 226 15.00 -22.58 -7.17
N PHE A 227 14.49 -21.36 -7.12
CA PHE A 227 15.25 -20.22 -6.61
C PHE A 227 15.64 -20.38 -5.14
N ASN A 228 14.71 -20.83 -4.29
CA ASN A 228 14.98 -21.04 -2.86
C ASN A 228 16.04 -22.12 -2.67
N THR A 229 15.97 -23.25 -3.40
CA THR A 229 16.99 -24.28 -3.36
C THR A 229 18.36 -23.73 -3.77
N SER A 230 18.44 -22.97 -4.85
CA SER A 230 19.69 -22.34 -5.29
C SER A 230 20.23 -21.33 -4.26
N LEU A 231 19.34 -20.58 -3.60
CA LEU A 231 19.71 -19.63 -2.54
C LEU A 231 20.25 -20.36 -1.31
N ASP A 232 19.59 -21.42 -0.86
CA ASP A 232 20.02 -22.20 0.29
C ASP A 232 21.41 -22.84 0.06
N ASP A 233 21.64 -23.40 -1.14
CA ASP A 233 22.93 -23.96 -1.51
C ASP A 233 24.03 -22.89 -1.60
N TYR A 234 23.67 -21.71 -2.13
CA TYR A 234 24.57 -20.56 -2.15
C TYR A 234 24.95 -20.09 -0.74
N LEU A 235 23.96 -19.92 0.15
CA LEU A 235 24.20 -19.45 1.51
C LEU A 235 25.06 -20.44 2.32
N LYS A 236 24.89 -21.76 2.12
CA LYS A 236 25.75 -22.77 2.72
C LYS A 236 27.21 -22.62 2.26
N LYS A 237 27.46 -22.55 0.94
CA LYS A 237 28.80 -22.34 0.40
C LYS A 237 29.42 -21.01 0.83
N ARG A 238 28.61 -19.97 0.88
CA ARG A 238 29.04 -18.65 1.38
C ARG A 238 29.46 -18.72 2.86
N ALA A 239 28.73 -19.46 3.69
CA ALA A 239 29.10 -19.68 5.09
C ALA A 239 30.45 -20.46 5.22
N GLU A 240 30.74 -21.43 4.37
CA GLU A 240 32.02 -22.11 4.33
C GLU A 240 33.17 -21.13 4.03
N ILE A 241 33.00 -20.20 3.05
CA ILE A 241 34.00 -19.17 2.73
C ILE A 241 34.19 -18.22 3.92
N LEU A 242 33.11 -17.77 4.54
CA LEU A 242 33.17 -16.87 5.68
C LEU A 242 33.91 -17.47 6.90
N ASN A 243 33.71 -18.77 7.12
CA ASN A 243 34.31 -19.51 8.23
C ASN A 243 35.72 -20.07 7.90
N ASN A 244 36.24 -19.84 6.70
CA ASN A 244 37.60 -20.29 6.34
C ASN A 244 38.65 -19.35 6.92
N ASP A 245 39.36 -19.80 7.95
CA ASP A 245 40.38 -19.02 8.64
C ASP A 245 41.67 -18.79 7.80
N PHE A 246 41.84 -19.52 6.70
CA PHE A 246 42.97 -19.38 5.79
C PHE A 246 42.81 -18.22 4.80
N LEU A 247 41.62 -17.66 4.66
CA LEU A 247 41.33 -16.58 3.74
C LEU A 247 41.29 -15.21 4.46
N GLY A 248 41.98 -14.23 3.89
CA GLY A 248 41.89 -12.85 4.30
C GLY A 248 40.53 -12.22 3.94
N LYS A 249 40.21 -11.06 4.55
CA LYS A 249 38.90 -10.40 4.32
C LYS A 249 38.63 -10.07 2.85
N GLU A 250 39.64 -9.63 2.11
CA GLU A 250 39.45 -9.26 0.69
C GLU A 250 39.33 -10.51 -0.19
N GLU A 251 40.06 -11.59 0.14
CA GLU A 251 39.92 -12.87 -0.55
C GLU A 251 38.54 -13.46 -0.35
N LYS A 252 37.99 -13.43 0.87
CA LYS A 252 36.60 -13.87 1.15
C LYS A 252 35.58 -13.08 0.31
N LYS A 253 35.75 -11.77 0.19
CA LYS A 253 34.86 -10.94 -0.66
C LYS A 253 34.91 -11.32 -2.13
N LEU A 254 36.11 -11.56 -2.66
CA LEU A 254 36.30 -11.95 -4.05
C LEU A 254 35.69 -13.35 -4.32
N GLU A 255 35.91 -14.33 -3.42
CA GLU A 255 35.34 -15.63 -3.56
C GLU A 255 33.80 -15.64 -3.48
N ILE A 256 33.22 -14.81 -2.55
CA ILE A 256 31.76 -14.67 -2.45
C ILE A 256 31.20 -13.99 -3.71
N ALA A 257 31.86 -12.97 -4.27
CA ALA A 257 31.45 -12.35 -5.51
C ALA A 257 31.45 -13.37 -6.66
N GLY A 258 32.53 -14.13 -6.82
CA GLY A 258 32.61 -15.19 -7.84
C GLY A 258 31.58 -16.31 -7.65
N LEU A 259 31.32 -16.71 -6.41
CA LEU A 259 30.27 -17.70 -6.10
C LEU A 259 28.87 -17.17 -6.49
N ARG A 260 28.59 -15.84 -6.26
CA ARG A 260 27.34 -15.20 -6.63
C ARG A 260 27.17 -15.16 -8.15
N GLU A 261 28.23 -14.80 -8.90
CA GLU A 261 28.23 -14.78 -10.36
C GLU A 261 27.98 -16.16 -10.96
N GLN A 262 28.52 -17.21 -10.36
CA GLN A 262 28.30 -18.60 -10.79
C GLN A 262 26.89 -19.10 -10.48
N SER A 263 26.27 -18.61 -9.42
CA SER A 263 25.02 -19.14 -8.89
C SER A 263 23.77 -18.40 -9.41
N PHE A 264 23.92 -17.14 -9.82
CA PHE A 264 22.78 -16.27 -10.17
C PHE A 264 23.08 -15.38 -11.36
N GLU A 265 22.01 -15.02 -12.12
CA GLU A 265 22.09 -14.03 -13.19
C GLU A 265 22.36 -12.63 -12.63
N GLU A 266 23.06 -11.78 -13.40
CA GLU A 266 23.44 -10.41 -13.02
C GLU A 266 22.26 -9.56 -12.50
N LYS A 267 21.09 -9.68 -13.16
CA LYS A 267 19.86 -8.98 -12.73
C LYS A 267 19.37 -9.35 -11.32
N GLN A 268 19.83 -10.48 -10.77
CA GLN A 268 19.45 -10.97 -9.44
C GLN A 268 20.47 -10.57 -8.36
N TRP A 269 21.68 -10.14 -8.68
CA TRP A 269 22.76 -9.93 -7.70
C TRP A 269 22.38 -8.96 -6.59
N ARG A 270 21.73 -7.81 -6.91
CA ARG A 270 21.26 -6.87 -5.88
C ARG A 270 20.26 -7.49 -4.92
N ARG A 271 19.40 -8.38 -5.42
CA ARG A 271 18.47 -9.13 -4.59
C ARG A 271 19.20 -10.11 -3.68
N ILE A 272 20.19 -10.81 -4.22
CA ILE A 272 21.01 -11.78 -3.44
C ILE A 272 21.77 -11.03 -2.33
N GLU A 273 22.40 -9.92 -2.61
CA GLU A 273 23.08 -9.10 -1.61
C GLU A 273 22.13 -8.61 -0.48
N ALA A 274 20.90 -8.31 -0.82
CA ALA A 274 19.90 -7.98 0.19
C ALA A 274 19.54 -9.18 1.06
N LEU A 275 19.36 -10.38 0.45
CA LEU A 275 19.07 -11.62 1.17
C LEU A 275 20.24 -12.08 2.04
N GLU A 276 21.49 -11.88 1.61
CA GLU A 276 22.68 -12.09 2.43
C GLU A 276 22.63 -11.24 3.71
N ARG A 277 22.33 -9.95 3.60
CA ARG A 277 22.22 -9.04 4.76
C ARG A 277 21.12 -9.45 5.72
N ILE A 278 19.97 -9.87 5.19
CA ILE A 278 18.84 -10.37 6.00
C ILE A 278 19.29 -11.64 6.74
N HIS A 279 19.85 -12.61 6.03
CA HIS A 279 20.34 -13.86 6.61
C HIS A 279 21.39 -13.61 7.71
N ASP A 280 22.36 -12.73 7.46
CA ASP A 280 23.39 -12.37 8.45
C ASP A 280 22.82 -11.65 9.69
N SER A 281 21.70 -10.92 9.55
CA SER A 281 21.04 -10.27 10.67
C SER A 281 20.23 -11.22 11.55
N GLU A 282 19.69 -12.29 10.96
CA GLU A 282 18.91 -13.32 11.68
C GLU A 282 19.79 -14.31 12.47
N GLN A 283 21.10 -14.37 12.13
CA GLN A 283 22.05 -15.24 12.83
C GLN A 283 22.80 -14.55 13.98
N ARG A 284 22.56 -13.27 14.22
CA ARG A 284 23.14 -12.48 15.32
C ARG A 284 22.24 -12.51 16.55
#